data_c60dfb666f8373b2f0308c88bdcdda48
#
_entry.id   c60dfb666f8373b2f0308c88bdcdda48
#
_cell.length_a   1.000
_cell.length_b   1.000
_cell.length_c   1.000
_cell.angle_alpha   90.00
_cell.angle_beta   90.00
_cell.angle_gamma   90.00
#
_symmetry.space_group_name_H-M   'P 1'
#
loop_
_entity.id
_entity.type
_entity.pdbx_description
1 polymer ?
#
loop_
_entity_poly.entity_id
_entity_poly.type
_entity_poly.pdbx_seq_one_letter_code
_entity_poly.pdbx_strand_id
1 'polypeptide(L)'
;MIKTVGSICSGIEAASVAWKSLGLSFKWFSEIADFPSKVLSEKYPDIDNVGDMIYIPGLLLSEKIEAPDLLCGGTPCQAFSLAGRQNGLEDERGNLTLKFVDIVNANDKTRVEHNQNRCIVFWENVEGVLTDKTNAFGCLISSLAGFNKVISMKKWSSAGVVHGPVRNIAWRVLDAKYFGLPQQRRRLYVLAGGKDFYPEYVLFEKHEKDFDKYPSAPLTFDKEGHHFEVFREYTDCLYSAYGTKWNGNAAAYNGSLFVVQDDRIRRISPIECERLMGFPDNYTALEGAKRTNRYQAIGNSWAVPVVRWIGERLLSNDINQYELDITSQALSSMTKDINNEGCFIDCGKGIFTSSDGVLVNCTAVPENSTFNNMKNIVSADAPEELYISPVGCYGIVRRKQERNLRINERLEEVLLSISSQMPAEEIEKRSRVQKRGKFGV
;
A
#
# COMPACT_ATOMS: atom_id res chain seq x y z
N MET A 1 5.18 -9.20 -24.98
CA MET A 1 3.85 -8.96 -24.36
C MET A 1 3.84 -9.66 -23.01
N ILE A 2 3.51 -8.95 -21.92
CA ILE A 2 3.46 -9.48 -20.55
C ILE A 2 2.25 -10.40 -20.44
N LYS A 3 2.43 -11.64 -19.96
CA LYS A 3 1.37 -12.65 -19.81
C LYS A 3 1.40 -13.34 -18.45
N THR A 4 2.58 -13.56 -17.90
CA THR A 4 2.78 -14.38 -16.72
C THR A 4 3.28 -13.56 -15.53
N VAL A 5 2.81 -13.89 -14.32
CA VAL A 5 3.10 -13.18 -13.08
C VAL A 5 3.58 -14.14 -12.00
N GLY A 6 4.61 -13.77 -11.28
CA GLY A 6 5.00 -14.37 -10.01
C GLY A 6 4.84 -13.36 -8.88
N SER A 7 4.21 -13.77 -7.79
CA SER A 7 3.91 -12.89 -6.66
C SER A 7 4.72 -13.27 -5.43
N ILE A 8 5.33 -12.27 -4.80
CA ILE A 8 6.26 -12.41 -3.68
C ILE A 8 5.70 -11.62 -2.49
N CYS A 9 5.69 -12.22 -1.30
CA CYS A 9 4.99 -11.69 -0.12
C CYS A 9 3.52 -11.43 -0.47
N SER A 10 2.89 -12.43 -1.07
CA SER A 10 1.61 -12.37 -1.79
C SER A 10 0.44 -11.87 -0.93
N GLY A 11 0.50 -12.06 0.38
CA GLY A 11 -0.59 -11.70 1.28
C GLY A 11 -1.88 -12.40 0.86
N ILE A 12 -2.95 -11.63 0.68
CA ILE A 12 -4.25 -12.13 0.19
C ILE A 12 -4.48 -11.87 -1.30
N GLU A 13 -3.42 -11.60 -2.05
CA GLU A 13 -3.38 -11.47 -3.51
C GLU A 13 -4.25 -10.37 -4.14
N ALA A 14 -4.01 -9.14 -3.72
CA ALA A 14 -4.62 -7.97 -4.37
C ALA A 14 -4.25 -7.85 -5.85
N ALA A 15 -3.04 -8.27 -6.24
CA ALA A 15 -2.59 -8.24 -7.64
C ALA A 15 -3.43 -9.17 -8.52
N SER A 16 -3.72 -10.39 -8.06
CA SER A 16 -4.60 -11.32 -8.79
C SER A 16 -6.01 -10.77 -8.93
N VAL A 17 -6.58 -10.18 -7.86
CA VAL A 17 -7.90 -9.54 -7.92
C VAL A 17 -7.91 -8.39 -8.93
N ALA A 18 -6.85 -7.58 -8.96
CA ALA A 18 -6.73 -6.44 -9.86
C ALA A 18 -6.54 -6.84 -11.32
N TRP A 19 -5.71 -7.86 -11.59
CA TRP A 19 -5.17 -8.15 -12.93
C TRP A 19 -5.77 -9.37 -13.63
N LYS A 20 -6.54 -10.21 -12.93
CA LYS A 20 -7.19 -11.39 -13.56
C LYS A 20 -8.04 -11.00 -14.78
N SER A 21 -8.81 -9.92 -14.67
CA SER A 21 -9.64 -9.42 -15.79
C SER A 21 -8.84 -8.77 -16.92
N LEU A 22 -7.55 -8.51 -16.71
CA LEU A 22 -6.63 -7.98 -17.73
C LEU A 22 -5.90 -9.08 -18.51
N GLY A 23 -6.20 -10.36 -18.21
CA GLY A 23 -5.63 -11.50 -18.92
C GLY A 23 -4.24 -11.92 -18.43
N LEU A 24 -3.77 -11.43 -17.27
CA LEU A 24 -2.53 -11.87 -16.66
C LEU A 24 -2.74 -13.21 -15.92
N SER A 25 -1.80 -14.15 -16.12
CA SER A 25 -1.80 -15.49 -15.53
C SER A 25 -0.77 -15.58 -14.42
N PHE A 26 -1.21 -15.80 -13.20
CA PHE A 26 -0.31 -16.03 -12.06
C PHE A 26 0.19 -17.47 -12.09
N LYS A 27 1.51 -17.66 -11.94
CA LYS A 27 2.19 -18.94 -12.03
C LYS A 27 2.49 -19.53 -10.67
N TRP A 28 2.81 -18.70 -9.71
CA TRP A 28 3.07 -19.07 -8.32
C TRP A 28 2.91 -17.89 -7.39
N PHE A 29 2.64 -18.18 -6.13
CA PHE A 29 2.62 -17.26 -5.00
C PHE A 29 3.74 -17.60 -4.02
N SER A 30 4.14 -16.62 -3.20
CA SER A 30 5.08 -16.82 -2.09
C SER A 30 4.56 -16.09 -0.86
N GLU A 31 4.03 -16.86 0.08
CA GLU A 31 3.48 -16.37 1.34
C GLU A 31 3.72 -17.39 2.45
N ILE A 32 4.17 -16.91 3.63
CA ILE A 32 4.50 -17.77 4.78
C ILE A 32 3.51 -17.66 5.93
N ALA A 33 2.69 -16.59 5.95
CA ALA A 33 1.76 -16.38 7.05
C ALA A 33 0.54 -17.30 6.91
N ASP A 34 0.17 -17.98 7.99
CA ASP A 34 -0.88 -19.03 7.99
C ASP A 34 -2.22 -18.57 7.42
N PHE A 35 -2.71 -17.41 7.84
CA PHE A 35 -4.04 -16.97 7.40
C PHE A 35 -4.05 -16.51 5.94
N PRO A 36 -3.15 -15.65 5.47
CA PRO A 36 -3.04 -15.37 4.03
C PRO A 36 -2.85 -16.61 3.18
N SER A 37 -1.98 -17.56 3.58
CA SER A 37 -1.79 -18.82 2.85
C SER A 37 -3.08 -19.65 2.72
N LYS A 38 -3.95 -19.65 3.75
CA LYS A 38 -5.28 -20.26 3.67
C LYS A 38 -6.19 -19.54 2.67
N VAL A 39 -6.14 -18.19 2.64
CA VAL A 39 -6.90 -17.41 1.65
C VAL A 39 -6.43 -17.79 0.24
N LEU A 40 -5.12 -17.87 0.01
CA LEU A 40 -4.56 -18.28 -1.29
C LEU A 40 -5.04 -19.66 -1.70
N SER A 41 -4.94 -20.66 -0.82
CA SER A 41 -5.35 -22.03 -1.15
C SER A 41 -6.85 -22.17 -1.43
N GLU A 42 -7.70 -21.33 -0.83
CA GLU A 42 -9.14 -21.36 -1.09
C GLU A 42 -9.54 -20.60 -2.37
N LYS A 43 -8.92 -19.43 -2.59
CA LYS A 43 -9.26 -18.57 -3.74
C LYS A 43 -8.57 -18.96 -5.04
N TYR A 44 -7.42 -19.62 -4.94
CA TYR A 44 -6.54 -19.98 -6.06
C TYR A 44 -6.00 -21.41 -5.91
N PRO A 45 -6.86 -22.43 -5.87
CA PRO A 45 -6.46 -23.82 -5.60
C PRO A 45 -5.51 -24.39 -6.65
N ASP A 46 -5.51 -23.83 -7.86
CA ASP A 46 -4.69 -24.29 -8.99
C ASP A 46 -3.32 -23.57 -9.08
N ILE A 47 -3.00 -22.67 -8.14
CA ILE A 47 -1.75 -21.90 -8.14
C ILE A 47 -0.96 -22.23 -6.89
N ASP A 48 0.27 -22.73 -7.08
CA ASP A 48 1.13 -23.13 -5.98
C ASP A 48 1.59 -21.94 -5.14
N ASN A 49 1.48 -22.07 -3.82
CA ASN A 49 2.17 -21.22 -2.87
C ASN A 49 3.53 -21.86 -2.54
N VAL A 50 4.61 -21.32 -3.11
CA VAL A 50 5.98 -21.85 -2.95
C VAL A 50 6.61 -21.51 -1.59
N GLY A 51 5.86 -20.83 -0.71
CA GLY A 51 6.28 -20.54 0.66
C GLY A 51 7.29 -19.41 0.76
N ASP A 52 8.41 -19.65 1.45
CA ASP A 52 9.40 -18.62 1.77
C ASP A 52 10.17 -18.15 0.54
N MET A 53 10.17 -16.84 0.33
CA MET A 53 10.82 -16.16 -0.79
C MET A 53 12.34 -16.42 -0.87
N ILE A 54 12.99 -16.80 0.23
CA ILE A 54 14.43 -17.07 0.23
C ILE A 54 14.82 -18.25 -0.67
N TYR A 55 13.89 -19.18 -0.93
CA TYR A 55 14.13 -20.35 -1.78
C TYR A 55 13.86 -20.10 -3.26
N ILE A 56 13.14 -19.03 -3.61
CA ILE A 56 12.70 -18.73 -4.99
C ILE A 56 13.89 -18.65 -5.97
N PRO A 57 15.05 -18.01 -5.67
CA PRO A 57 16.16 -17.98 -6.61
C PRO A 57 16.63 -19.40 -7.01
N GLY A 58 16.71 -20.31 -6.05
CA GLY A 58 17.08 -21.71 -6.34
C GLY A 58 16.03 -22.45 -7.16
N LEU A 59 14.74 -22.20 -6.90
CA LEU A 59 13.64 -22.80 -7.66
C LEU A 59 13.61 -22.30 -9.12
N LEU A 60 13.84 -21.00 -9.35
CA LEU A 60 13.93 -20.41 -10.69
C LEU A 60 15.13 -20.94 -11.47
N LEU A 61 16.32 -20.93 -10.87
CA LEU A 61 17.57 -21.40 -11.52
C LEU A 61 17.56 -22.90 -11.81
N SER A 62 16.79 -23.69 -11.06
CA SER A 62 16.61 -25.13 -11.30
C SER A 62 15.36 -25.43 -12.15
N GLU A 63 14.69 -24.40 -12.67
CA GLU A 63 13.46 -24.49 -13.49
C GLU A 63 12.32 -25.29 -12.84
N LYS A 64 12.30 -25.35 -11.50
CA LYS A 64 11.20 -25.99 -10.75
C LYS A 64 9.95 -25.13 -10.70
N ILE A 65 10.08 -23.83 -10.90
CA ILE A 65 8.99 -22.89 -11.08
C ILE A 65 9.23 -22.05 -12.35
N GLU A 66 8.18 -21.61 -12.98
CA GLU A 66 8.24 -20.77 -14.18
C GLU A 66 8.87 -19.41 -13.87
N ALA A 67 9.74 -18.91 -14.76
CA ALA A 67 10.30 -17.56 -14.72
C ALA A 67 9.34 -16.57 -15.41
N PRO A 68 8.49 -15.84 -14.67
CA PRO A 68 7.40 -15.04 -15.22
C PRO A 68 7.88 -13.75 -15.90
N ASP A 69 7.01 -13.19 -16.74
CA ASP A 69 7.24 -11.90 -17.41
C ASP A 69 7.23 -10.72 -16.42
N LEU A 70 6.45 -10.84 -15.34
CA LEU A 70 6.26 -9.84 -14.31
C LEU A 70 6.44 -10.44 -12.92
N LEU A 71 7.34 -9.87 -12.14
CA LEU A 71 7.48 -10.15 -10.71
C LEU A 71 6.83 -9.02 -9.93
N CYS A 72 5.85 -9.32 -9.09
CA CYS A 72 5.25 -8.35 -8.19
C CYS A 72 5.49 -8.72 -6.73
N GLY A 73 5.64 -7.71 -5.85
CA GLY A 73 5.83 -7.97 -4.43
C GLY A 73 5.91 -6.70 -3.59
N GLY A 74 5.71 -6.86 -2.28
CA GLY A 74 5.86 -5.82 -1.27
C GLY A 74 6.63 -6.38 -0.08
N THR A 75 7.95 -6.21 -0.07
CA THR A 75 8.77 -6.72 1.03
C THR A 75 8.53 -5.93 2.32
N PRO A 76 8.50 -6.59 3.49
CA PRO A 76 8.37 -5.89 4.77
C PRO A 76 9.44 -4.81 4.94
N CYS A 77 9.01 -3.60 5.32
CA CYS A 77 9.88 -2.45 5.56
C CYS A 77 10.48 -2.53 6.97
N GLN A 78 11.30 -3.53 7.26
CA GLN A 78 12.04 -3.62 8.53
C GLN A 78 13.52 -3.45 8.27
N ALA A 79 14.05 -2.35 8.85
CA ALA A 79 15.45 -2.01 9.06
C ALA A 79 16.48 -2.58 8.04
N PHE A 80 16.81 -1.78 7.04
CA PHE A 80 18.04 -1.97 6.30
C PHE A 80 19.23 -1.51 7.17
N SER A 81 20.02 -2.43 7.62
CA SER A 81 21.36 -2.11 8.11
C SER A 81 22.31 -2.10 6.91
N LEU A 82 22.87 -0.93 6.58
CA LEU A 82 24.01 -0.81 5.66
C LEU A 82 25.20 -1.71 6.09
N ALA A 83 25.24 -2.10 7.37
CA ALA A 83 26.21 -3.03 7.93
C ALA A 83 26.07 -4.46 7.35
N GLY A 84 24.89 -4.89 6.91
CA GLY A 84 24.70 -6.22 6.33
C GLY A 84 25.47 -6.46 5.04
N ARG A 85 25.83 -5.42 4.29
CA ARG A 85 26.68 -5.56 3.08
C ARG A 85 28.18 -5.62 3.40
N GLN A 86 28.60 -5.19 4.59
CA GLN A 86 30.01 -5.20 5.03
C GLN A 86 30.34 -6.32 6.03
N ASN A 87 29.37 -6.87 6.77
CA ASN A 87 29.60 -7.81 7.86
C ASN A 87 28.80 -9.12 7.74
N GLY A 88 28.60 -9.66 6.56
CA GLY A 88 28.17 -11.04 6.34
C GLY A 88 27.14 -11.63 7.32
N LEU A 89 25.97 -11.99 6.81
CA LEU A 89 25.11 -13.12 7.29
C LEU A 89 24.32 -13.02 8.62
N GLU A 90 24.40 -12.00 9.47
CA GLU A 90 23.80 -12.12 10.81
C GLU A 90 22.46 -11.37 11.04
N ASP A 91 21.90 -10.63 10.08
CA ASP A 91 20.55 -10.04 10.25
C ASP A 91 19.61 -10.55 9.16
N GLU A 92 18.96 -11.67 9.42
CA GLU A 92 18.04 -12.35 8.50
C GLU A 92 16.86 -11.47 8.05
N ARG A 93 16.48 -10.46 8.82
CA ARG A 93 15.32 -9.59 8.54
C ARG A 93 15.68 -8.33 7.73
N GLY A 94 16.88 -7.80 7.87
CA GLY A 94 17.37 -6.66 7.10
C GLY A 94 17.60 -6.98 5.62
N ASN A 95 17.55 -8.25 5.26
CA ASN A 95 17.97 -8.78 3.98
C ASN A 95 16.82 -9.04 2.97
N LEU A 96 15.54 -8.95 3.37
CA LEU A 96 14.42 -9.36 2.49
C LEU A 96 14.29 -8.52 1.21
N THR A 97 14.62 -7.25 1.22
CA THR A 97 14.59 -6.45 -0.01
C THR A 97 15.79 -6.75 -0.92
N LEU A 98 16.95 -7.12 -0.37
CA LEU A 98 18.07 -7.64 -1.18
C LEU A 98 17.74 -9.03 -1.72
N LYS A 99 17.04 -9.86 -0.95
CA LYS A 99 16.49 -11.14 -1.44
C LYS A 99 15.50 -10.95 -2.58
N PHE A 100 14.69 -9.91 -2.56
CA PHE A 100 13.85 -9.56 -3.70
C PHE A 100 14.67 -9.27 -4.95
N VAL A 101 15.79 -8.55 -4.83
CA VAL A 101 16.72 -8.32 -5.95
C VAL A 101 17.35 -9.61 -6.42
N ASP A 102 17.74 -10.52 -5.50
CA ASP A 102 18.27 -11.84 -5.87
C ASP A 102 17.25 -12.66 -6.69
N ILE A 103 15.96 -12.60 -6.31
CA ILE A 103 14.87 -13.24 -7.07
C ILE A 103 14.77 -12.66 -8.47
N VAL A 104 14.77 -11.32 -8.59
CA VAL A 104 14.70 -10.63 -9.88
C VAL A 104 15.90 -11.04 -10.77
N ASN A 105 17.09 -11.10 -10.20
CA ASN A 105 18.29 -11.50 -10.94
C ASN A 105 18.25 -12.99 -11.37
N ALA A 106 17.78 -13.89 -10.50
CA ALA A 106 17.60 -15.29 -10.84
C ALA A 106 16.58 -15.48 -11.95
N ASN A 107 15.44 -14.79 -11.84
CA ASN A 107 14.39 -14.78 -12.86
C ASN A 107 14.91 -14.30 -14.22
N ASP A 108 15.64 -13.19 -14.22
CA ASP A 108 16.24 -12.66 -15.45
C ASP A 108 17.26 -13.62 -16.08
N LYS A 109 18.08 -14.27 -15.23
CA LYS A 109 19.06 -15.22 -15.72
C LYS A 109 18.37 -16.37 -16.45
N THR A 110 17.37 -16.99 -15.83
CA THR A 110 16.60 -18.06 -16.45
C THR A 110 15.94 -17.59 -17.75
N ARG A 111 15.31 -16.40 -17.75
CA ARG A 111 14.64 -15.84 -18.94
C ARG A 111 15.61 -15.58 -20.10
N VAL A 112 16.78 -14.99 -19.82
CA VAL A 112 17.80 -14.68 -20.83
C VAL A 112 18.39 -15.96 -21.42
N GLU A 113 18.60 -17.01 -20.61
CA GLU A 113 19.04 -18.34 -21.07
C GLU A 113 18.02 -18.95 -22.06
N HIS A 114 16.73 -18.60 -21.93
CA HIS A 114 15.65 -19.00 -22.86
C HIS A 114 15.35 -17.94 -23.95
N ASN A 115 16.25 -17.00 -24.22
CA ASN A 115 16.10 -15.92 -25.21
C ASN A 115 14.86 -15.04 -24.98
N GLN A 116 14.45 -14.87 -23.72
CA GLN A 116 13.36 -13.99 -23.32
C GLN A 116 13.92 -12.66 -22.79
N ASN A 117 13.12 -11.61 -22.89
CA ASN A 117 13.46 -10.31 -22.31
C ASN A 117 13.51 -10.39 -20.78
N ARG A 118 14.29 -9.50 -20.15
CA ARG A 118 14.26 -9.30 -18.70
C ARG A 118 12.85 -9.06 -18.21
N CYS A 119 12.51 -9.57 -17.02
CA CYS A 119 11.20 -9.38 -16.45
C CYS A 119 10.93 -7.93 -16.08
N ILE A 120 9.66 -7.58 -16.02
CA ILE A 120 9.19 -6.36 -15.37
C ILE A 120 9.06 -6.62 -13.87
N VAL A 121 9.38 -5.62 -13.08
CA VAL A 121 9.29 -5.64 -11.63
C VAL A 121 8.24 -4.62 -11.20
N PHE A 122 7.29 -5.04 -10.39
CA PHE A 122 6.34 -4.20 -9.67
C PHE A 122 6.59 -4.35 -8.17
N TRP A 123 6.95 -3.27 -7.49
CA TRP A 123 7.19 -3.29 -6.06
C TRP A 123 6.39 -2.20 -5.35
N GLU A 124 5.67 -2.59 -4.29
CA GLU A 124 4.88 -1.66 -3.47
C GLU A 124 5.44 -1.56 -2.07
N ASN A 125 5.39 -0.36 -1.48
CA ASN A 125 5.73 -0.19 -0.08
C ASN A 125 5.06 1.05 0.54
N VAL A 126 5.22 1.20 1.86
CA VAL A 126 4.79 2.40 2.57
C VAL A 126 5.65 3.61 2.16
N GLU A 127 5.04 4.79 2.06
CA GLU A 127 5.75 6.04 1.70
C GLU A 127 6.94 6.34 2.65
N GLY A 128 6.87 5.86 3.89
CA GLY A 128 7.92 6.05 4.89
C GLY A 128 9.32 5.55 4.49
N VAL A 129 9.41 4.60 3.54
CA VAL A 129 10.70 4.10 3.03
C VAL A 129 11.53 5.19 2.35
N LEU A 130 10.88 6.24 1.82
CA LEU A 130 11.55 7.37 1.16
C LEU A 130 12.30 8.30 2.15
N THR A 131 12.00 8.18 3.43
CA THR A 131 12.63 8.98 4.51
C THR A 131 13.38 8.12 5.52
N ASP A 132 13.51 6.83 5.23
CA ASP A 132 14.24 5.91 6.09
C ASP A 132 15.74 6.27 6.15
N LYS A 133 16.26 6.36 7.37
CA LYS A 133 17.64 6.77 7.64
C LYS A 133 18.67 5.77 7.15
N THR A 134 18.28 4.52 6.94
CA THR A 134 19.18 3.46 6.44
C THR A 134 19.39 3.53 4.94
N ASN A 135 18.67 4.42 4.23
CA ASN A 135 18.69 4.53 2.76
C ASN A 135 18.31 3.21 2.06
N ALA A 136 17.38 2.47 2.66
CA ALA A 136 16.88 1.20 2.14
C ALA A 136 16.40 1.29 0.68
N PHE A 137 15.66 2.35 0.38
CA PHE A 137 15.18 2.62 -0.96
C PHE A 137 16.33 2.85 -1.96
N GLY A 138 17.36 3.59 -1.59
CA GLY A 138 18.55 3.77 -2.42
C GLY A 138 19.27 2.45 -2.72
N CYS A 139 19.37 1.56 -1.73
CA CYS A 139 19.93 0.22 -1.93
C CYS A 139 19.12 -0.59 -2.94
N LEU A 140 17.78 -0.60 -2.81
CA LEU A 140 16.89 -1.29 -3.74
C LEU A 140 17.05 -0.77 -5.18
N ILE A 141 16.88 0.54 -5.36
CA ILE A 141 16.94 1.18 -6.69
C ILE A 141 18.29 0.95 -7.35
N SER A 142 19.40 1.18 -6.60
CA SER A 142 20.74 1.00 -7.15
C SER A 142 21.04 -0.45 -7.54
N SER A 143 20.57 -1.42 -6.74
CA SER A 143 20.76 -2.83 -7.03
C SER A 143 19.92 -3.29 -8.22
N LEU A 144 18.67 -2.85 -8.33
CA LEU A 144 17.82 -3.14 -9.49
C LEU A 144 18.36 -2.49 -10.77
N ALA A 145 18.82 -1.23 -10.69
CA ALA A 145 19.39 -0.50 -11.81
C ALA A 145 20.72 -1.07 -12.30
N GLY A 146 21.43 -1.82 -11.44
CA GLY A 146 22.73 -2.40 -11.75
C GLY A 146 23.90 -1.45 -11.53
N PHE A 147 23.77 -0.44 -10.67
CA PHE A 147 24.86 0.47 -10.33
C PHE A 147 25.89 -0.18 -9.42
N ASN A 148 27.16 0.13 -9.65
CA ASN A 148 28.28 -0.32 -8.81
C ASN A 148 28.29 0.35 -7.43
N LYS A 149 27.70 1.54 -7.31
CA LYS A 149 27.60 2.30 -6.06
C LYS A 149 26.14 2.59 -5.72
N VAL A 150 25.84 2.57 -4.41
CA VAL A 150 24.51 2.91 -3.92
C VAL A 150 24.26 4.40 -4.02
N ILE A 151 23.17 4.79 -4.64
CA ILE A 151 22.69 6.18 -4.63
C ILE A 151 22.24 6.50 -3.21
N SER A 152 22.79 7.56 -2.63
CA SER A 152 22.44 7.99 -1.27
C SER A 152 21.76 9.36 -1.29
N MET A 153 20.58 9.41 -0.69
CA MET A 153 19.79 10.63 -0.55
C MET A 153 19.35 10.78 0.92
N LYS A 154 19.37 12.01 1.44
CA LYS A 154 18.81 12.29 2.78
C LYS A 154 17.29 12.08 2.82
N LYS A 155 16.65 12.34 1.71
CA LYS A 155 15.22 12.19 1.51
C LYS A 155 14.98 11.97 0.02
N TRP A 156 14.28 10.92 -0.32
CA TRP A 156 13.82 10.64 -1.68
C TRP A 156 12.54 11.38 -1.96
N SER A 157 12.39 11.84 -3.17
CA SER A 157 11.14 12.44 -3.64
C SER A 157 10.02 11.42 -3.83
N SER A 158 8.78 11.88 -3.78
CA SER A 158 7.59 11.03 -3.96
C SER A 158 7.47 10.43 -5.37
N ALA A 159 8.24 10.94 -6.33
CA ALA A 159 8.35 10.40 -7.67
C ALA A 159 9.76 10.65 -8.23
N GLY A 160 10.18 9.79 -9.14
CA GLY A 160 11.46 9.92 -9.83
C GLY A 160 11.67 8.82 -10.85
N VAL A 161 12.74 9.00 -11.64
CA VAL A 161 13.15 8.08 -12.70
C VAL A 161 14.64 7.81 -12.57
N VAL A 162 15.03 6.57 -12.79
CA VAL A 162 16.44 6.15 -12.91
C VAL A 162 16.60 5.37 -14.21
N HIS A 163 17.51 5.84 -15.08
CA HIS A 163 17.98 5.05 -16.22
C HIS A 163 19.35 4.47 -15.84
N GLY A 164 19.37 3.19 -15.50
CA GLY A 164 20.57 2.49 -15.03
C GLY A 164 21.23 1.65 -16.12
N PRO A 165 22.38 1.02 -15.81
CA PRO A 165 23.09 0.18 -16.78
C PRO A 165 22.34 -1.10 -17.14
N VAL A 166 21.50 -1.64 -16.23
CA VAL A 166 20.77 -2.90 -16.42
C VAL A 166 19.28 -2.68 -16.62
N ARG A 167 18.65 -1.77 -15.83
CA ARG A 167 17.23 -1.50 -15.85
C ARG A 167 16.92 -0.01 -15.80
N ASN A 168 15.82 0.37 -16.44
CA ASN A 168 15.13 1.62 -16.21
C ASN A 168 14.10 1.41 -15.08
N ILE A 169 13.97 2.40 -14.21
CA ILE A 169 13.12 2.36 -13.01
C ILE A 169 12.39 3.68 -12.89
N ALA A 170 11.12 3.62 -12.57
CA ALA A 170 10.37 4.79 -12.12
C ALA A 170 9.59 4.45 -10.84
N TRP A 171 9.34 5.48 -10.04
CA TRP A 171 8.48 5.35 -8.89
C TRP A 171 7.57 6.55 -8.72
N ARG A 172 6.42 6.29 -8.11
CA ARG A 172 5.41 7.31 -7.80
C ARG A 172 4.65 6.92 -6.54
N VAL A 173 4.46 7.87 -5.63
CA VAL A 173 3.51 7.72 -4.53
C VAL A 173 2.12 8.02 -5.06
N LEU A 174 1.18 7.10 -4.83
CA LEU A 174 -0.23 7.26 -5.19
C LEU A 174 -1.10 7.18 -3.93
N ASP A 175 -2.24 7.90 -3.93
CA ASP A 175 -3.20 7.88 -2.82
C ASP A 175 -4.51 7.23 -3.26
N ALA A 176 -4.85 6.11 -2.65
CA ALA A 176 -5.98 5.26 -3.00
C ALA A 176 -7.33 6.00 -3.04
N LYS A 177 -7.48 7.08 -2.29
CA LYS A 177 -8.73 7.87 -2.28
C LYS A 177 -9.10 8.46 -3.63
N TYR A 178 -8.14 8.64 -4.53
CA TYR A 178 -8.36 9.15 -5.89
C TYR A 178 -8.66 8.05 -6.92
N PHE A 179 -8.74 6.81 -6.47
CA PHE A 179 -8.99 5.62 -7.29
C PHE A 179 -10.32 4.92 -6.94
N GLY A 180 -11.30 5.69 -6.46
CA GLY A 180 -12.63 5.16 -6.11
C GLY A 180 -12.70 4.46 -4.75
N LEU A 181 -11.69 4.59 -3.90
CA LEU A 181 -11.72 4.10 -2.53
C LEU A 181 -11.80 5.26 -1.53
N PRO A 182 -12.79 5.33 -0.66
CA PRO A 182 -12.86 6.40 0.35
C PRO A 182 -11.89 6.11 1.50
N GLN A 183 -10.60 5.98 1.19
CA GLN A 183 -9.52 5.74 2.13
C GLN A 183 -8.26 6.53 1.73
N GLN A 184 -7.76 7.35 2.64
CA GLN A 184 -6.47 8.00 2.47
C GLN A 184 -5.35 6.98 2.73
N ARG A 185 -4.89 6.35 1.65
CA ARG A 185 -3.83 5.34 1.69
C ARG A 185 -2.76 5.66 0.66
N ARG A 186 -1.73 6.35 1.13
CA ARG A 186 -0.57 6.69 0.31
C ARG A 186 0.42 5.53 0.31
N ARG A 187 0.83 5.12 -0.89
CA ARG A 187 1.80 4.03 -1.08
C ARG A 187 2.76 4.39 -2.21
N LEU A 188 3.98 3.92 -2.05
CA LEU A 188 5.02 4.00 -3.08
C LEU A 188 4.88 2.80 -4.01
N TYR A 189 4.80 3.07 -5.31
CA TYR A 189 4.81 2.07 -6.37
C TYR A 189 6.06 2.26 -7.21
N VAL A 190 6.78 1.18 -7.44
CA VAL A 190 8.00 1.14 -8.25
C VAL A 190 7.78 0.17 -9.41
N LEU A 191 8.08 0.63 -10.61
CA LEU A 191 8.19 -0.22 -11.79
C LEU A 191 9.63 -0.22 -12.28
N ALA A 192 10.13 -1.39 -12.68
CA ALA A 192 11.42 -1.51 -13.34
C ALA A 192 11.36 -2.54 -14.46
N GLY A 193 12.17 -2.35 -15.48
CA GLY A 193 12.29 -3.30 -16.59
C GLY A 193 13.62 -3.17 -17.31
N GLY A 194 13.82 -3.95 -18.37
CA GLY A 194 15.03 -3.86 -19.21
C GLY A 194 15.23 -2.46 -19.81
N LYS A 195 16.33 -2.28 -20.54
CA LYS A 195 16.72 -0.98 -21.12
C LYS A 195 15.68 -0.44 -22.12
N ASP A 196 14.88 -1.32 -22.73
CA ASP A 196 13.85 -0.97 -23.72
C ASP A 196 12.47 -0.73 -23.06
N PHE A 197 12.39 -0.81 -21.75
CA PHE A 197 11.19 -0.52 -20.97
C PHE A 197 11.31 0.83 -20.28
N TYR A 198 10.31 1.69 -20.45
CA TYR A 198 10.26 3.05 -19.91
C TYR A 198 9.11 3.14 -18.87
N PRO A 199 9.36 2.77 -17.62
CA PRO A 199 8.34 2.68 -16.58
C PRO A 199 7.69 4.03 -16.24
N GLU A 200 8.37 5.14 -16.51
CA GLU A 200 7.82 6.49 -16.36
C GLU A 200 6.59 6.74 -17.23
N TYR A 201 6.50 6.14 -18.41
CA TYR A 201 5.31 6.27 -19.25
C TYR A 201 4.10 5.53 -18.68
N VAL A 202 4.34 4.51 -17.84
CA VAL A 202 3.28 3.79 -17.14
C VAL A 202 2.83 4.55 -15.89
N LEU A 203 3.78 5.03 -15.08
CA LEU A 203 3.48 5.63 -13.77
C LEU A 203 3.09 7.10 -13.87
N PHE A 204 3.62 7.84 -14.85
CA PHE A 204 3.35 9.28 -15.00
C PHE A 204 2.34 9.54 -16.10
N GLU A 205 1.74 10.72 -16.09
CA GLU A 205 0.68 11.11 -17.01
C GLU A 205 0.96 12.51 -17.56
N LYS A 206 0.45 12.82 -18.76
CA LYS A 206 0.40 14.22 -19.21
C LYS A 206 -0.58 14.97 -18.30
N HIS A 207 -0.15 16.13 -17.83
CA HIS A 207 -0.99 17.00 -17.00
C HIS A 207 -1.78 17.95 -17.89
N GLU A 208 -3.11 17.85 -17.84
CA GLU A 208 -4.00 18.60 -18.75
C GLU A 208 -4.95 19.55 -18.02
N LYS A 209 -5.22 19.30 -16.70
CA LYS A 209 -6.21 20.06 -15.94
C LYS A 209 -5.90 20.10 -14.46
N ASP A 210 -6.37 21.10 -13.76
CA ASP A 210 -6.31 21.18 -12.31
C ASP A 210 -7.00 19.99 -11.65
N PHE A 211 -6.45 19.56 -10.52
CA PHE A 211 -7.00 18.45 -9.76
C PHE A 211 -8.23 18.84 -8.96
N ASP A 212 -9.24 18.00 -9.01
CA ASP A 212 -10.41 18.14 -8.15
C ASP A 212 -10.05 17.91 -6.68
N LYS A 213 -10.63 18.71 -5.79
CA LYS A 213 -10.48 18.51 -4.35
C LYS A 213 -11.41 17.40 -3.87
N TYR A 214 -10.84 16.44 -3.15
CA TYR A 214 -11.64 15.39 -2.51
C TYR A 214 -12.50 16.01 -1.40
N PRO A 215 -13.83 15.78 -1.39
CA PRO A 215 -14.70 16.20 -0.29
C PRO A 215 -14.24 15.56 1.03
N SER A 216 -14.30 16.31 2.13
CA SER A 216 -13.84 15.84 3.44
C SER A 216 -14.81 16.17 4.58
N ALA A 217 -16.05 16.54 4.25
CA ALA A 217 -17.08 16.85 5.21
C ALA A 217 -17.59 15.61 5.96
N PRO A 218 -18.20 15.77 7.15
CA PRO A 218 -19.04 14.73 7.74
C PRO A 218 -20.21 14.40 6.82
N LEU A 219 -20.68 13.17 6.86
CA LEU A 219 -21.77 12.68 6.03
C LEU A 219 -22.81 11.95 6.90
N THR A 220 -24.08 12.31 6.75
CA THR A 220 -25.24 11.59 7.31
C THR A 220 -26.10 11.07 6.17
N PHE A 221 -26.60 9.84 6.32
CA PHE A 221 -27.42 9.20 5.29
C PHE A 221 -28.23 8.04 5.85
N ASP A 222 -29.35 7.73 5.18
CA ASP A 222 -30.13 6.54 5.46
C ASP A 222 -29.79 5.44 4.43
N LYS A 223 -29.71 4.21 4.91
CA LYS A 223 -29.44 3.03 4.09
C LYS A 223 -30.07 1.80 4.74
N GLU A 224 -30.85 1.03 3.95
CA GLU A 224 -31.46 -0.23 4.37
C GLU A 224 -32.28 -0.11 5.69
N GLY A 225 -32.97 1.03 5.89
CA GLY A 225 -33.79 1.28 7.08
C GLY A 225 -33.04 1.76 8.33
N HIS A 226 -31.73 1.97 8.24
CA HIS A 226 -30.87 2.46 9.31
C HIS A 226 -30.36 3.86 9.02
N HIS A 227 -30.17 4.66 10.07
CA HIS A 227 -29.56 5.97 10.01
C HIS A 227 -28.06 5.88 10.30
N PHE A 228 -27.24 6.51 9.44
CA PHE A 228 -25.80 6.48 9.56
C PHE A 228 -25.20 7.87 9.63
N GLU A 229 -24.16 8.01 10.45
CA GLU A 229 -23.26 9.16 10.47
C GLU A 229 -21.81 8.71 10.38
N VAL A 230 -21.03 9.38 9.55
CA VAL A 230 -19.57 9.23 9.46
C VAL A 230 -18.93 10.60 9.60
N PHE A 231 -17.82 10.67 10.30
CA PHE A 231 -17.20 11.94 10.68
C PHE A 231 -16.39 12.57 9.53
N ARG A 232 -16.23 11.85 8.44
CA ARG A 232 -15.59 12.30 7.21
C ARG A 232 -15.95 11.35 6.06
N GLU A 233 -16.02 11.87 4.83
CA GLU A 233 -16.38 11.07 3.64
C GLU A 233 -15.40 9.96 3.31
N TYR A 234 -14.15 10.02 3.79
CA TYR A 234 -13.13 8.98 3.62
C TYR A 234 -12.41 8.67 4.94
N THR A 235 -11.89 7.47 5.05
CA THR A 235 -11.16 7.00 6.22
C THR A 235 -9.67 7.36 6.14
N ASP A 236 -9.00 7.34 7.28
CA ASP A 236 -7.55 7.20 7.32
C ASP A 236 -7.13 5.79 6.88
N CYS A 237 -5.84 5.60 6.66
CA CYS A 237 -5.30 4.31 6.24
C CYS A 237 -5.66 3.20 7.22
N LEU A 238 -6.25 2.11 6.71
CA LEU A 238 -6.39 0.87 7.46
C LEU A 238 -5.01 0.32 7.81
N TYR A 239 -4.85 -0.12 9.04
CA TYR A 239 -3.60 -0.70 9.54
C TYR A 239 -3.83 -2.11 10.09
N SER A 240 -2.82 -2.95 10.00
CA SER A 240 -2.89 -4.37 10.35
C SER A 240 -3.36 -4.65 11.79
N ALA A 241 -3.04 -3.76 12.74
CA ALA A 241 -3.44 -3.90 14.14
C ALA A 241 -4.83 -3.33 14.46
N TYR A 242 -5.62 -2.93 13.46
CA TYR A 242 -6.95 -2.32 13.68
C TYR A 242 -7.88 -3.21 14.52
N GLY A 243 -7.83 -4.53 14.33
CA GLY A 243 -8.64 -5.48 15.09
C GLY A 243 -8.18 -5.76 16.53
N THR A 244 -6.92 -5.49 16.86
CA THR A 244 -6.31 -5.93 18.12
C THR A 244 -5.95 -4.81 19.09
N LYS A 245 -5.62 -3.62 18.57
CA LYS A 245 -5.15 -2.52 19.41
C LYS A 245 -5.94 -1.25 19.15
N TRP A 246 -6.59 -0.77 20.18
CA TRP A 246 -7.07 0.60 20.31
C TRP A 246 -5.87 1.49 20.62
N ASN A 247 -5.02 1.68 19.67
CA ASN A 247 -3.93 2.62 19.85
C ASN A 247 -4.49 4.01 19.58
N GLY A 248 -4.19 4.97 20.43
CA GLY A 248 -4.48 6.38 20.25
C GLY A 248 -3.89 6.95 18.95
N ASN A 249 -4.26 6.36 17.84
CA ASN A 249 -3.99 6.81 16.49
C ASN A 249 -4.83 8.05 16.20
N ALA A 250 -4.33 8.94 15.35
CA ALA A 250 -5.08 10.10 14.87
C ALA A 250 -6.48 9.70 14.37
N ALA A 251 -6.61 8.56 13.67
CA ALA A 251 -7.87 8.00 13.19
C ALA A 251 -8.91 7.72 14.28
N ALA A 252 -8.48 7.36 15.49
CA ALA A 252 -9.38 7.14 16.62
C ALA A 252 -9.93 8.45 17.21
N TYR A 253 -9.25 9.57 16.97
CA TYR A 253 -9.65 10.88 17.50
C TYR A 253 -10.29 11.79 16.45
N ASN A 254 -10.03 11.57 15.17
CA ASN A 254 -10.74 12.26 14.09
C ASN A 254 -12.05 11.56 13.69
N GLY A 255 -12.31 10.35 14.21
CA GLY A 255 -13.51 9.59 13.95
C GLY A 255 -13.54 8.81 12.65
N SER A 256 -12.52 8.93 11.79
CA SER A 256 -12.57 8.42 10.41
C SER A 256 -12.69 6.90 10.28
N LEU A 257 -12.42 6.15 11.36
CA LEU A 257 -12.55 4.68 11.42
C LEU A 257 -13.74 4.24 12.29
N PHE A 258 -14.69 5.13 12.53
CA PHE A 258 -15.95 4.85 13.21
C PHE A 258 -17.14 5.13 12.32
N VAL A 259 -18.23 4.45 12.64
CA VAL A 259 -19.56 4.66 12.07
C VAL A 259 -20.54 4.78 13.22
N VAL A 260 -21.40 5.78 13.19
CA VAL A 260 -22.59 5.84 14.02
C VAL A 260 -23.73 5.20 13.22
N GLN A 261 -24.41 4.26 13.82
CA GLN A 261 -25.58 3.58 13.26
C GLN A 261 -26.67 3.56 14.32
N ASP A 262 -27.79 4.20 14.03
CA ASP A 262 -28.94 4.32 14.94
C ASP A 262 -28.53 4.79 16.35
N ASP A 263 -27.83 5.90 16.43
CA ASP A 263 -27.27 6.51 17.66
C ASP A 263 -26.26 5.66 18.44
N ARG A 264 -25.80 4.54 17.87
CA ARG A 264 -24.74 3.67 18.45
C ARG A 264 -23.46 3.77 17.64
N ILE A 265 -22.35 3.97 18.30
CA ILE A 265 -21.04 4.03 17.63
C ILE A 265 -20.42 2.64 17.51
N ARG A 266 -19.87 2.33 16.36
CA ARG A 266 -19.20 1.06 16.08
C ARG A 266 -17.94 1.22 15.26
N ARG A 267 -17.14 0.17 15.25
CA ARG A 267 -16.00 0.03 14.36
C ARG A 267 -16.46 -0.38 12.95
N ILE A 268 -15.58 -0.16 11.99
CA ILE A 268 -15.73 -0.66 10.63
C ILE A 268 -15.60 -2.19 10.65
N SER A 269 -16.49 -2.90 9.99
CA SER A 269 -16.50 -4.37 9.91
C SER A 269 -15.43 -4.89 8.93
N PRO A 270 -15.09 -6.19 8.97
CA PRO A 270 -14.17 -6.78 8.00
C PRO A 270 -14.65 -6.63 6.55
N ILE A 271 -15.96 -6.77 6.29
CA ILE A 271 -16.55 -6.58 4.95
C ILE A 271 -16.35 -5.13 4.47
N GLU A 272 -16.61 -4.17 5.34
CA GLU A 272 -16.37 -2.77 5.04
C GLU A 272 -14.89 -2.47 4.79
N CYS A 273 -13.99 -3.15 5.51
CA CYS A 273 -12.55 -3.07 5.26
C CYS A 273 -12.15 -3.69 3.91
N GLU A 274 -12.76 -4.79 3.52
CA GLU A 274 -12.58 -5.40 2.19
C GLU A 274 -13.01 -4.41 1.09
N ARG A 275 -14.19 -3.79 1.22
CA ARG A 275 -14.67 -2.75 0.29
C ARG A 275 -13.73 -1.53 0.24
N LEU A 276 -13.21 -1.07 1.40
CA LEU A 276 -12.24 0.03 1.49
C LEU A 276 -10.91 -0.26 0.80
N MET A 277 -10.59 -1.53 0.56
CA MET A 277 -9.41 -1.95 -0.17
C MET A 277 -9.70 -2.39 -1.60
N GLY A 278 -10.99 -2.44 -2.00
CA GLY A 278 -11.44 -2.84 -3.33
C GLY A 278 -11.52 -4.34 -3.53
N PHE A 279 -11.56 -5.13 -2.46
CA PHE A 279 -11.85 -6.56 -2.52
C PHE A 279 -13.35 -6.82 -2.62
N PRO A 280 -13.76 -7.97 -3.18
CA PRO A 280 -15.13 -8.45 -3.09
C PRO A 280 -15.56 -8.68 -1.63
N ASP A 281 -16.85 -8.54 -1.36
CA ASP A 281 -17.41 -8.86 -0.05
C ASP A 281 -17.10 -10.31 0.35
N ASN A 282 -16.79 -10.51 1.62
CA ASN A 282 -16.46 -11.82 2.19
C ASN A 282 -15.23 -12.52 1.57
N TYR A 283 -14.34 -11.76 0.92
CA TYR A 283 -13.12 -12.30 0.33
C TYR A 283 -12.25 -13.07 1.34
N THR A 284 -12.16 -12.55 2.57
CA THR A 284 -11.38 -13.16 3.67
C THR A 284 -12.24 -13.95 4.67
N ALA A 285 -13.53 -14.19 4.38
CA ALA A 285 -14.46 -14.88 5.27
C ALA A 285 -14.36 -16.41 5.14
N LEU A 286 -13.18 -16.95 5.46
CA LEU A 286 -12.97 -18.40 5.48
C LEU A 286 -13.64 -19.04 6.68
N GLU A 287 -13.92 -20.34 6.60
CA GLU A 287 -14.44 -21.11 7.72
C GLU A 287 -13.48 -21.02 8.93
N GLY A 288 -14.01 -20.69 10.10
CA GLY A 288 -13.23 -20.49 11.34
C GLY A 288 -12.31 -19.24 11.34
N ALA A 289 -12.42 -18.35 10.36
CA ALA A 289 -11.60 -17.14 10.29
C ALA A 289 -11.86 -16.21 11.47
N LYS A 290 -10.85 -15.93 12.26
CA LYS A 290 -10.95 -14.93 13.33
C LYS A 290 -10.99 -13.53 12.71
N ARG A 291 -11.87 -12.67 13.22
CA ARG A 291 -11.99 -11.26 12.78
C ARG A 291 -10.65 -10.52 12.79
N THR A 292 -9.81 -10.76 13.80
CA THR A 292 -8.49 -10.15 13.91
C THR A 292 -7.56 -10.52 12.76
N ASN A 293 -7.61 -11.77 12.29
CA ASN A 293 -6.81 -12.23 11.16
C ASN A 293 -7.25 -11.57 9.85
N ARG A 294 -8.58 -11.41 9.67
CA ARG A 294 -9.15 -10.69 8.53
C ARG A 294 -8.67 -9.24 8.48
N TYR A 295 -8.80 -8.49 9.58
CA TYR A 295 -8.31 -7.11 9.65
C TYR A 295 -6.81 -7.00 9.38
N GLN A 296 -6.01 -7.92 9.92
CA GLN A 296 -4.57 -7.92 9.72
C GLN A 296 -4.21 -8.14 8.24
N ALA A 297 -4.81 -9.14 7.63
CA ALA A 297 -4.56 -9.48 6.22
C ALA A 297 -5.00 -8.35 5.28
N ILE A 298 -6.20 -7.79 5.49
CA ILE A 298 -6.72 -6.67 4.70
C ILE A 298 -5.84 -5.41 4.89
N GLY A 299 -5.46 -5.09 6.13
CA GLY A 299 -4.63 -3.91 6.43
C GLY A 299 -3.22 -3.97 5.83
N ASN A 300 -2.66 -5.18 5.68
CA ASN A 300 -1.37 -5.41 5.03
C ASN A 300 -1.45 -5.46 3.51
N SER A 301 -2.64 -5.59 2.94
CA SER A 301 -2.83 -5.76 1.50
C SER A 301 -2.68 -4.45 0.72
N TRP A 302 -2.62 -4.56 -0.60
CA TRP A 302 -2.62 -3.44 -1.52
C TRP A 302 -4.03 -2.95 -1.83
N ALA A 303 -4.15 -1.67 -2.24
CA ALA A 303 -5.39 -1.11 -2.74
C ALA A 303 -5.64 -1.60 -4.17
N VAL A 304 -6.60 -2.51 -4.34
CA VAL A 304 -6.89 -3.18 -5.62
C VAL A 304 -7.08 -2.22 -6.79
N PRO A 305 -7.86 -1.11 -6.70
CA PRO A 305 -8.05 -0.20 -7.83
C PRO A 305 -6.78 0.53 -8.26
N VAL A 306 -5.86 0.85 -7.35
CA VAL A 306 -4.57 1.48 -7.71
C VAL A 306 -3.70 0.49 -8.50
N VAL A 307 -3.63 -0.75 -8.02
CA VAL A 307 -2.87 -1.83 -8.69
C VAL A 307 -3.47 -2.13 -10.05
N ARG A 308 -4.80 -2.13 -10.15
CA ARG A 308 -5.52 -2.29 -11.43
C ARG A 308 -5.19 -1.18 -12.42
N TRP A 309 -5.24 0.08 -11.99
CA TRP A 309 -4.89 1.23 -12.84
C TRP A 309 -3.46 1.12 -13.40
N ILE A 310 -2.49 0.73 -12.56
CA ILE A 310 -1.11 0.52 -13.02
C ILE A 310 -1.06 -0.64 -14.03
N GLY A 311 -1.76 -1.74 -13.78
CA GLY A 311 -1.83 -2.90 -14.68
C GLY A 311 -2.45 -2.57 -16.05
N GLU A 312 -3.53 -1.81 -16.07
CA GLU A 312 -4.17 -1.34 -17.30
C GLU A 312 -3.21 -0.51 -18.16
N ARG A 313 -2.48 0.41 -17.52
CA ARG A 313 -1.47 1.23 -18.21
C ARG A 313 -0.26 0.40 -18.65
N LEU A 314 0.18 -0.56 -17.85
CA LEU A 314 1.29 -1.45 -18.17
C LEU A 314 1.01 -2.32 -19.42
N LEU A 315 -0.26 -2.68 -19.64
CA LEU A 315 -0.69 -3.52 -20.75
C LEU A 315 -1.23 -2.73 -21.94
N SER A 316 -1.47 -1.43 -21.78
CA SER A 316 -1.96 -0.56 -22.85
C SER A 316 -0.88 -0.31 -23.89
N ASN A 317 -1.28 -0.33 -25.15
CA ASN A 317 -0.45 0.17 -26.25
C ASN A 317 -0.56 1.69 -26.45
N ASP A 318 -1.50 2.32 -25.75
CA ASP A 318 -1.82 3.75 -25.86
C ASP A 318 -1.21 4.53 -24.68
N ILE A 319 0.10 4.37 -24.53
CA ILE A 319 0.86 5.07 -23.48
C ILE A 319 1.24 6.46 -24.02
N ASN A 320 0.82 7.50 -23.31
CA ASN A 320 1.23 8.85 -23.57
C ASN A 320 2.75 9.01 -23.37
N GLN A 321 3.49 9.09 -24.46
CA GLN A 321 4.92 9.33 -24.44
C GLN A 321 5.21 10.83 -24.36
N TYR A 322 6.33 11.19 -23.75
CA TYR A 322 6.90 12.53 -23.67
C TYR A 322 8.42 12.41 -23.67
N GLU A 323 9.09 13.42 -24.16
CA GLU A 323 10.55 13.38 -24.26
C GLU A 323 11.20 13.71 -22.92
N LEU A 324 12.11 12.87 -22.46
CA LEU A 324 12.94 13.07 -21.27
C LEU A 324 14.41 13.25 -21.64
N ASP A 325 14.71 14.15 -22.59
CA ASP A 325 16.10 14.50 -22.86
C ASP A 325 16.72 15.24 -21.66
N ILE A 326 17.60 14.56 -20.96
CA ILE A 326 18.25 15.04 -19.74
C ILE A 326 19.21 16.22 -20.00
N THR A 327 19.60 16.44 -21.24
CA THR A 327 20.46 17.58 -21.62
C THR A 327 19.67 18.86 -21.80
N SER A 328 18.34 18.79 -21.88
CA SER A 328 17.47 19.96 -22.00
C SER A 328 17.53 20.84 -20.74
N GLN A 329 17.39 22.15 -20.94
CA GLN A 329 17.36 23.12 -19.84
C GLN A 329 16.23 22.83 -18.83
N ALA A 330 15.10 22.29 -19.31
CA ALA A 330 13.94 21.97 -18.48
C ALA A 330 14.23 20.86 -17.44
N LEU A 331 15.05 19.88 -17.79
CA LEU A 331 15.36 18.71 -16.96
C LEU A 331 16.72 18.78 -16.26
N SER A 332 17.66 19.63 -16.73
CA SER A 332 19.04 19.66 -16.22
C SER A 332 19.14 19.91 -14.71
N SER A 333 18.25 20.74 -14.15
CA SER A 333 18.24 21.02 -12.70
C SER A 333 17.67 19.87 -11.86
N MET A 334 16.95 18.93 -12.46
CA MET A 334 16.31 17.76 -11.84
C MET A 334 17.15 16.49 -12.02
N THR A 335 18.14 16.52 -12.91
CA THR A 335 18.92 15.35 -13.31
C THR A 335 20.26 15.32 -12.54
N LYS A 336 20.62 14.14 -12.08
CA LYS A 336 21.93 13.83 -11.48
C LYS A 336 22.57 12.70 -12.25
N ASP A 337 23.80 12.91 -12.73
CA ASP A 337 24.62 11.83 -13.26
C ASP A 337 25.06 10.88 -12.13
N ILE A 338 25.03 9.59 -12.40
CA ILE A 338 25.44 8.55 -11.47
C ILE A 338 26.71 7.89 -12.01
N ASN A 339 27.87 8.54 -11.73
CA ASN A 339 29.21 8.02 -12.05
C ASN A 339 29.42 7.61 -13.52
N ASN A 340 28.80 8.28 -14.47
CA ASN A 340 28.76 7.92 -15.90
C ASN A 340 28.14 6.54 -16.19
N GLU A 341 27.43 5.94 -15.24
CA GLU A 341 26.74 4.65 -15.42
C GLU A 341 25.27 4.81 -15.78
N GLY A 342 24.69 5.98 -15.47
CA GLY A 342 23.30 6.30 -15.73
C GLY A 342 22.88 7.63 -15.10
N CYS A 343 21.58 7.91 -15.10
CA CYS A 343 21.04 9.14 -14.55
C CYS A 343 19.86 8.91 -13.63
N PHE A 344 19.66 9.88 -12.75
CA PHE A 344 18.51 9.97 -11.85
C PHE A 344 17.82 11.32 -12.06
N ILE A 345 16.51 11.30 -12.31
CA ILE A 345 15.64 12.46 -12.42
C ILE A 345 14.78 12.57 -11.17
N ASP A 346 14.95 13.67 -10.43
CA ASP A 346 14.21 13.95 -9.21
C ASP A 346 12.93 14.74 -9.53
N CYS A 347 11.77 14.09 -9.50
CA CYS A 347 10.47 14.70 -9.80
C CYS A 347 9.79 15.35 -8.58
N GLY A 348 10.54 15.82 -7.62
CA GLY A 348 10.12 16.20 -6.25
C GLY A 348 8.99 17.23 -6.09
N LYS A 349 8.61 17.96 -7.14
CA LYS A 349 7.52 18.94 -7.08
C LYS A 349 6.18 18.39 -7.61
N GLY A 350 6.18 17.18 -8.12
CA GLY A 350 4.97 16.46 -8.55
C GLY A 350 4.43 16.80 -9.93
N ILE A 351 4.72 17.97 -10.49
CA ILE A 351 4.48 18.32 -11.92
C ILE A 351 5.74 18.97 -12.44
N PHE A 352 6.22 18.52 -13.59
CA PHE A 352 7.38 19.09 -14.25
C PHE A 352 7.17 19.21 -15.74
N THR A 353 8.00 19.99 -16.41
CA THR A 353 7.99 20.15 -17.86
C THR A 353 9.02 19.22 -18.48
N SER A 354 8.61 18.38 -19.43
CA SER A 354 9.48 17.52 -20.23
C SER A 354 10.26 18.32 -21.29
N SER A 355 11.17 17.68 -22.00
CA SER A 355 12.04 18.32 -23.00
C SER A 355 11.23 18.89 -24.18
N ASP A 356 10.14 18.22 -24.56
CA ASP A 356 9.21 18.64 -25.59
C ASP A 356 8.16 19.67 -25.13
N GLY A 357 8.28 20.16 -23.88
CA GLY A 357 7.39 21.18 -23.32
C GLY A 357 6.08 20.67 -22.74
N VAL A 358 5.88 19.36 -22.67
CA VAL A 358 4.68 18.75 -22.06
C VAL A 358 4.76 18.83 -20.55
N LEU A 359 3.65 19.20 -19.88
CA LEU A 359 3.53 19.08 -18.43
C LEU A 359 3.28 17.62 -18.05
N VAL A 360 4.07 17.10 -17.12
CA VAL A 360 4.03 15.70 -16.65
C VAL A 360 3.61 15.65 -15.22
N ASN A 361 2.52 14.94 -14.93
CA ASN A 361 2.01 14.68 -13.59
C ASN A 361 2.67 13.45 -12.97
N CYS A 362 3.41 13.64 -11.90
CA CYS A 362 3.92 12.57 -11.03
C CYS A 362 3.49 12.75 -9.56
N THR A 363 2.40 13.50 -9.32
CA THR A 363 1.79 13.67 -8.00
C THR A 363 1.12 12.40 -7.50
N ALA A 364 0.64 12.41 -6.25
CA ALA A 364 -0.16 11.30 -5.72
C ALA A 364 -1.59 11.20 -6.29
N VAL A 365 -1.97 12.14 -7.16
CA VAL A 365 -3.30 12.27 -7.76
C VAL A 365 -3.21 11.90 -9.24
N PRO A 366 -3.98 10.92 -9.75
CA PRO A 366 -4.04 10.64 -11.18
C PRO A 366 -4.82 11.73 -11.93
N GLU A 367 -4.59 11.89 -13.24
CA GLU A 367 -5.31 12.86 -14.06
C GLU A 367 -6.82 12.62 -14.06
N ASN A 368 -7.22 11.36 -14.07
CA ASN A 368 -8.62 10.95 -14.03
C ASN A 368 -8.96 10.35 -12.67
N SER A 369 -9.13 11.24 -11.68
CA SER A 369 -9.52 10.85 -10.32
C SER A 369 -10.96 10.33 -10.29
N THR A 370 -11.17 9.24 -9.54
CA THR A 370 -12.50 8.70 -9.21
C THR A 370 -12.73 8.84 -7.73
N PHE A 371 -13.82 9.51 -7.34
CA PHE A 371 -14.18 9.69 -5.94
C PHE A 371 -15.28 8.73 -5.52
N ASN A 372 -15.25 8.35 -4.26
CA ASN A 372 -16.25 7.55 -3.59
C ASN A 372 -16.41 8.05 -2.15
N ASN A 373 -17.44 7.63 -1.45
CA ASN A 373 -17.66 8.02 -0.06
C ASN A 373 -18.06 6.82 0.81
N MET A 374 -18.09 7.03 2.12
CA MET A 374 -18.38 5.99 3.10
C MET A 374 -19.80 5.39 3.00
N LYS A 375 -20.77 6.10 2.39
CA LYS A 375 -22.13 5.55 2.16
C LYS A 375 -22.10 4.26 1.33
N ASN A 376 -21.20 4.18 0.35
CA ASN A 376 -21.07 2.99 -0.50
C ASN A 376 -20.29 1.85 0.18
N ILE A 377 -19.57 2.14 1.25
CA ILE A 377 -18.78 1.17 2.01
C ILE A 377 -19.58 0.55 3.15
N VAL A 378 -20.30 1.40 3.91
CA VAL A 378 -20.99 1.01 5.13
C VAL A 378 -22.05 -0.06 4.87
N SER A 379 -22.13 -1.06 5.74
CA SER A 379 -23.13 -2.12 5.77
C SER A 379 -24.11 -1.89 6.92
N ALA A 380 -25.39 -2.13 6.67
CA ALA A 380 -26.42 -2.11 7.72
C ALA A 380 -26.29 -3.32 8.67
N ASP A 381 -25.83 -4.44 8.12
CA ASP A 381 -25.65 -5.70 8.88
C ASP A 381 -24.22 -5.75 9.47
N ALA A 382 -24.06 -5.12 10.65
CA ALA A 382 -22.81 -5.12 11.39
C ALA A 382 -22.94 -5.97 12.68
N PRO A 383 -22.00 -6.89 12.94
CA PRO A 383 -21.99 -7.70 14.15
C PRO A 383 -22.02 -6.86 15.44
N GLU A 384 -22.81 -7.29 16.43
CA GLU A 384 -23.01 -6.59 17.70
C GLU A 384 -21.69 -6.29 18.43
N GLU A 385 -20.73 -7.19 18.37
CA GLU A 385 -19.42 -7.02 19.01
C GLU A 385 -18.55 -5.89 18.41
N LEU A 386 -18.96 -5.24 17.32
CA LEU A 386 -18.30 -4.06 16.78
C LEU A 386 -18.74 -2.78 17.47
N TYR A 387 -19.91 -2.77 18.08
CA TYR A 387 -20.42 -1.61 18.81
C TYR A 387 -19.62 -1.36 20.07
N ILE A 388 -19.38 -0.09 20.35
CA ILE A 388 -18.58 0.33 21.49
C ILE A 388 -19.51 0.53 22.69
N SER A 389 -19.22 -0.17 23.77
CA SER A 389 -20.00 -0.07 25.01
C SER A 389 -19.84 1.31 25.67
N PRO A 390 -20.79 1.74 26.54
CA PRO A 390 -20.66 2.96 27.32
C PRO A 390 -19.31 3.09 28.06
N VAL A 391 -18.83 2.02 28.66
CA VAL A 391 -17.49 1.96 29.29
C VAL A 391 -16.36 2.18 28.29
N GLY A 392 -16.50 1.63 27.09
CA GLY A 392 -15.54 1.83 25.99
C GLY A 392 -15.50 3.28 25.55
N CYS A 393 -16.66 3.92 25.34
CA CYS A 393 -16.80 5.35 24.99
C CYS A 393 -16.17 6.24 26.05
N TYR A 394 -16.50 6.03 27.32
CA TYR A 394 -15.88 6.75 28.44
C TYR A 394 -14.34 6.60 28.44
N GLY A 395 -13.84 5.39 28.22
CA GLY A 395 -12.41 5.13 28.18
C GLY A 395 -11.68 5.88 27.05
N ILE A 396 -12.36 6.21 25.92
CA ILE A 396 -11.78 7.03 24.83
C ILE A 396 -11.68 8.48 25.29
N VAL A 397 -12.79 9.04 25.83
CA VAL A 397 -12.84 10.43 26.30
C VAL A 397 -11.83 10.66 27.42
N ARG A 398 -11.76 9.74 28.41
CA ARG A 398 -10.78 9.82 29.50
C ARG A 398 -9.34 9.86 28.98
N ARG A 399 -8.95 8.95 28.06
CA ARG A 399 -7.61 8.95 27.47
C ARG A 399 -7.29 10.22 26.68
N LYS A 400 -8.30 10.82 26.02
CA LYS A 400 -8.17 12.13 25.39
C LYS A 400 -7.76 13.18 26.41
N GLN A 401 -8.45 13.24 27.55
CA GLN A 401 -8.18 14.21 28.62
C GLN A 401 -6.80 13.96 29.25
N GLU A 402 -6.51 12.72 29.66
CA GLU A 402 -5.21 12.33 30.28
C GLU A 402 -3.99 12.64 29.39
N ARG A 403 -4.16 12.59 28.04
CA ARG A 403 -3.07 12.81 27.09
C ARG A 403 -3.11 14.15 26.39
N ASN A 404 -4.04 15.01 26.77
CA ASN A 404 -4.29 16.32 26.14
C ASN A 404 -4.36 16.21 24.57
N LEU A 405 -5.17 15.27 24.09
CA LEU A 405 -5.32 15.03 22.66
C LEU A 405 -6.53 15.77 22.12
N ARG A 406 -6.44 16.24 20.88
CA ARG A 406 -7.59 16.80 20.16
C ARG A 406 -8.46 15.64 19.65
N ILE A 407 -9.77 15.77 19.81
CA ILE A 407 -10.78 14.86 19.26
C ILE A 407 -11.74 15.67 18.39
N ASN A 408 -12.32 15.04 17.38
CA ASN A 408 -13.40 15.62 16.60
C ASN A 408 -14.57 15.94 17.56
N GLU A 409 -15.11 17.16 17.52
CA GLU A 409 -16.13 17.62 18.44
C GLU A 409 -17.40 16.77 18.39
N ARG A 410 -17.88 16.46 17.18
CA ARG A 410 -19.05 15.62 17.00
C ARG A 410 -18.82 14.19 17.52
N LEU A 411 -17.63 13.64 17.32
CA LEU A 411 -17.26 12.33 17.89
C LEU A 411 -17.29 12.38 19.43
N GLU A 412 -16.79 13.45 20.04
CA GLU A 412 -16.80 13.60 21.50
C GLU A 412 -18.24 13.66 22.03
N GLU A 413 -19.13 14.41 21.39
CA GLU A 413 -20.56 14.46 21.73
C GLU A 413 -21.20 13.07 21.70
N VAL A 414 -20.99 12.32 20.63
CA VAL A 414 -21.53 10.96 20.49
C VAL A 414 -20.98 10.04 21.59
N LEU A 415 -19.68 10.07 21.87
CA LEU A 415 -19.06 9.26 22.90
C LEU A 415 -19.58 9.59 24.29
N LEU A 416 -19.78 10.89 24.60
CA LEU A 416 -20.33 11.36 25.86
C LEU A 416 -21.81 10.94 26.01
N SER A 417 -22.61 11.12 24.96
CA SER A 417 -24.02 10.70 24.94
C SER A 417 -24.16 9.20 25.24
N ILE A 418 -23.37 8.35 24.60
CA ILE A 418 -23.41 6.91 24.81
C ILE A 418 -22.88 6.55 26.21
N SER A 419 -21.82 7.19 26.69
CA SER A 419 -21.29 6.94 28.02
C SER A 419 -22.26 7.32 29.13
N SER A 420 -23.08 8.37 28.94
CA SER A 420 -24.08 8.79 29.91
C SER A 420 -25.27 7.82 30.06
N GLN A 421 -25.42 6.83 29.18
CA GLN A 421 -26.43 5.79 29.32
C GLN A 421 -26.15 4.80 30.46
N MET A 422 -24.97 4.89 31.08
CA MET A 422 -24.58 4.08 32.26
C MET A 422 -24.25 5.00 33.44
N PRO A 423 -24.63 4.66 34.68
CA PRO A 423 -24.29 5.43 35.87
C PRO A 423 -22.77 5.61 36.02
N ALA A 424 -22.33 6.82 36.37
CA ALA A 424 -20.89 7.15 36.46
C ALA A 424 -20.12 6.23 37.43
N GLU A 425 -20.71 5.89 38.57
CA GLU A 425 -20.09 4.96 39.52
C GLU A 425 -19.86 3.57 38.93
N GLU A 426 -20.78 3.07 38.11
CA GLU A 426 -20.64 1.79 37.45
C GLU A 426 -19.58 1.82 36.33
N ILE A 427 -19.54 2.92 35.59
CA ILE A 427 -18.49 3.15 34.57
C ILE A 427 -17.12 3.14 35.21
N GLU A 428 -16.93 3.86 36.31
CA GLU A 428 -15.63 3.94 36.99
C GLU A 428 -15.18 2.59 37.51
N LYS A 429 -16.09 1.83 38.10
CA LYS A 429 -15.79 0.44 38.58
C LYS A 429 -15.35 -0.49 37.45
N ARG A 430 -15.96 -0.34 36.28
CA ARG A 430 -15.65 -1.20 35.11
C ARG A 430 -14.50 -0.66 34.27
N SER A 431 -14.17 0.63 34.40
CA SER A 431 -13.13 1.29 33.63
C SER A 431 -11.75 0.86 34.14
N ARG A 432 -11.09 -0.02 33.39
CA ARG A 432 -9.73 -0.47 33.70
C ARG A 432 -8.70 0.56 33.31
N VAL A 433 -7.96 1.08 34.27
CA VAL A 433 -6.74 1.85 34.00
C VAL A 433 -5.64 0.85 33.61
N GLN A 434 -5.25 0.83 32.37
CA GLN A 434 -4.10 0.02 31.96
C GLN A 434 -2.80 0.79 32.29
N LYS A 435 -2.08 0.32 33.30
CA LYS A 435 -0.70 0.75 33.57
C LYS A 435 0.23 0.20 32.50
N ARG A 436 0.27 0.82 31.31
CA ARG A 436 1.19 0.43 30.23
C ARG A 436 1.73 1.66 29.52
N GLY A 437 3.06 1.72 29.41
CA GLY A 437 3.79 2.70 28.63
C GLY A 437 4.06 4.02 29.37
N LYS A 438 4.63 4.97 28.64
CA LYS A 438 5.18 6.26 29.10
C LYS A 438 4.13 7.18 29.80
N PHE A 439 2.85 6.84 29.72
CA PHE A 439 1.70 7.57 30.26
C PHE A 439 0.81 6.70 31.18
N GLY A 440 1.28 5.54 31.57
CA GLY A 440 0.62 4.76 32.60
C GLY A 440 1.00 5.29 33.98
N VAL A 441 0.00 5.70 34.81
CA VAL A 441 0.19 6.03 36.22
C VAL A 441 0.36 4.73 37.02
#